data_cda58e26b79ef62d4895907d5de348e2
#
_entry.id   cda58e26b79ef62d4895907d5de348e2
#
_cell.length_a   1.000
_cell.length_b   1.000
_cell.length_c   1.000
_cell.angle_alpha   90.00
_cell.angle_beta   90.00
_cell.angle_gamma   90.00
#
_symmetry.space_group_name_H-M   'P 1'
#
loop_
_entity.id
_entity.type
_entity.pdbx_description
1 polymer ?
#
loop_
_entity_poly.entity_id
_entity_poly.type
_entity_poly.pdbx_seq_one_letter_code
_entity_poly.pdbx_strand_id
1 'polypeptide(L)'
;MVKHSKQHCVEVRNRQKKWPIDRSQVHVISLWVAGSLFKDRDIDLSVQFLSSGRMAGINQSFLGHEGPTDVITFDLSEDAPEDTLVGEILICPEVAMAFSQSFGIHWYEECMRYLIHGLLHLAGFDDLEPEPRRLMKRHEHRWVRRMHEHFSLPKNPPSAKARSRTSF
;
A
#
# COMPACT_ATOMS: atom_id res chain seq x y z
N MET A 1 -14.51 15.76 30.26
CA MET A 1 -14.40 15.45 28.83
C MET A 1 -13.74 14.08 28.71
N VAL A 2 -14.49 13.08 28.31
CA VAL A 2 -13.93 11.75 28.04
C VAL A 2 -13.18 11.86 26.72
N LYS A 3 -11.84 11.77 26.74
CA LYS A 3 -11.05 11.63 25.51
C LYS A 3 -11.42 10.28 24.88
N HIS A 4 -12.23 10.30 23.82
CA HIS A 4 -12.39 9.12 22.99
C HIS A 4 -10.99 8.77 22.43
N SER A 5 -10.52 7.57 22.72
CA SER A 5 -9.33 7.04 22.06
C SER A 5 -9.68 6.85 20.60
N LYS A 6 -8.89 7.45 19.68
CA LYS A 6 -9.08 7.28 18.24
C LYS A 6 -8.97 5.81 17.87
N GLN A 7 -9.89 5.36 17.02
CA GLN A 7 -9.95 3.97 16.57
C GLN A 7 -9.26 3.86 15.20
N HIS A 8 -8.31 2.95 15.09
CA HIS A 8 -7.63 2.64 13.83
C HIS A 8 -7.95 1.21 13.43
N CYS A 9 -8.76 1.05 12.39
CA CYS A 9 -9.09 -0.24 11.77
C CYS A 9 -8.35 -0.35 10.44
N VAL A 10 -7.60 -1.44 10.26
CA VAL A 10 -6.92 -1.75 8.99
C VAL A 10 -7.24 -3.18 8.61
N GLU A 11 -7.84 -3.37 7.45
CA GLU A 11 -8.04 -4.71 6.89
C GLU A 11 -7.05 -4.95 5.75
N VAL A 12 -6.34 -6.08 5.78
CA VAL A 12 -5.39 -6.47 4.72
C VAL A 12 -5.87 -7.74 4.03
N ARG A 13 -6.08 -7.66 2.72
CA ARG A 13 -6.54 -8.77 1.87
C ARG A 13 -5.53 -9.08 0.76
N ASN A 14 -5.15 -10.34 0.64
CA ASN A 14 -4.39 -10.83 -0.51
C ASN A 14 -5.34 -11.52 -1.50
N ARG A 15 -5.68 -10.84 -2.59
CA ARG A 15 -6.60 -11.29 -3.64
C ARG A 15 -5.90 -11.90 -4.85
N GLN A 16 -4.57 -12.06 -4.79
CA GLN A 16 -3.76 -12.74 -5.80
C GLN A 16 -3.08 -13.97 -5.18
N LYS A 17 -2.56 -14.89 -6.00
CA LYS A 17 -2.01 -16.18 -5.53
C LYS A 17 -0.54 -16.36 -5.86
N LYS A 18 0.03 -15.50 -6.67
CA LYS A 18 1.39 -15.66 -7.23
C LYS A 18 2.48 -15.25 -6.24
N TRP A 19 2.24 -14.17 -5.49
CA TRP A 19 3.21 -13.54 -4.61
C TRP A 19 2.81 -13.71 -3.15
N PRO A 20 3.68 -14.24 -2.29
CA PRO A 20 3.38 -14.39 -0.86
C PRO A 20 3.38 -13.01 -0.19
N ILE A 21 2.30 -12.67 0.48
CA ILE A 21 2.14 -11.45 1.27
C ILE A 21 1.99 -11.82 2.74
N ASP A 22 2.86 -11.28 3.58
CA ASP A 22 2.67 -11.32 5.03
C ASP A 22 1.66 -10.24 5.44
N ARG A 23 0.39 -10.65 5.53
CA ARG A 23 -0.72 -9.74 5.87
C ARG A 23 -0.56 -9.15 7.27
N SER A 24 0.01 -9.88 8.21
CA SER A 24 0.23 -9.40 9.57
C SER A 24 1.26 -8.28 9.60
N GLN A 25 2.35 -8.43 8.85
CA GLN A 25 3.37 -7.39 8.74
C GLN A 25 2.82 -6.15 8.03
N VAL A 26 2.09 -6.32 6.91
CA VAL A 26 1.44 -5.21 6.20
C VAL A 26 0.47 -4.47 7.13
N HIS A 27 -0.33 -5.20 7.90
CA HIS A 27 -1.27 -4.62 8.88
C HIS A 27 -0.54 -3.74 9.91
N VAL A 28 0.53 -4.24 10.52
CA VAL A 28 1.31 -3.49 11.53
C VAL A 28 1.99 -2.26 10.92
N ILE A 29 2.57 -2.38 9.72
CA ILE A 29 3.18 -1.25 9.02
C ILE A 29 2.11 -0.20 8.67
N SER A 30 0.94 -0.64 8.17
CA SER A 30 -0.18 0.27 7.85
C SER A 30 -0.64 1.06 9.07
N LEU A 31 -0.86 0.38 10.21
CA LEU A 31 -1.23 1.03 11.47
C LEU A 31 -0.17 2.02 11.94
N TRP A 32 1.10 1.68 11.84
CA TRP A 32 2.20 2.52 12.27
C TRP A 32 2.32 3.80 11.45
N VAL A 33 2.22 3.70 10.12
CA VAL A 33 2.24 4.86 9.22
C VAL A 33 0.97 5.69 9.39
N ALA A 34 -0.20 5.05 9.28
CA ALA A 34 -1.49 5.73 9.35
C ALA A 34 -1.71 6.42 10.71
N GLY A 35 -1.39 5.75 11.82
CA GLY A 35 -1.49 6.34 13.15
C GLY A 35 -0.57 7.54 13.38
N SER A 36 0.52 7.65 12.59
CA SER A 36 1.40 8.81 12.63
C SER A 36 0.93 9.95 11.72
N LEU A 37 0.33 9.62 10.56
CA LEU A 37 -0.18 10.61 9.60
C LEU A 37 -1.52 11.22 10.04
N PHE A 38 -2.39 10.41 10.66
CA PHE A 38 -3.79 10.75 10.97
C PHE A 38 -4.07 10.72 12.48
N LYS A 39 -3.20 11.34 13.28
CA LYS A 39 -3.24 11.28 14.76
C LYS A 39 -4.57 11.68 15.38
N ASP A 40 -5.28 12.61 14.73
CA ASP A 40 -6.51 13.22 15.26
C ASP A 40 -7.77 12.70 14.57
N ARG A 41 -7.66 11.66 13.75
CA ARG A 41 -8.78 11.04 13.01
C ARG A 41 -8.95 9.56 13.39
N ASP A 42 -10.18 9.09 13.34
CA ASP A 42 -10.45 7.67 13.25
C ASP A 42 -10.09 7.16 11.85
N ILE A 43 -9.66 5.91 11.74
CA ILE A 43 -9.20 5.34 10.47
C ILE A 43 -9.94 4.02 10.21
N ASP A 44 -10.52 3.91 9.02
CA ASP A 44 -11.00 2.66 8.43
C ASP A 44 -10.32 2.48 7.06
N LEU A 45 -9.31 1.60 7.01
CA LEU A 45 -8.44 1.42 5.86
C LEU A 45 -8.52 -0.01 5.34
N SER A 46 -8.79 -0.15 4.04
CA SER A 46 -8.66 -1.42 3.30
C SER A 46 -7.38 -1.41 2.46
N VAL A 47 -6.53 -2.42 2.63
CA VAL A 47 -5.34 -2.64 1.80
C VAL A 47 -5.50 -3.97 1.06
N GLN A 48 -5.48 -3.95 -0.27
CA GLN A 48 -5.68 -5.13 -1.08
C GLN A 48 -4.52 -5.35 -2.07
N PHE A 49 -4.02 -6.58 -2.13
CA PHE A 49 -3.04 -6.99 -3.13
C PHE A 49 -3.75 -7.71 -4.27
N LEU A 50 -3.65 -7.17 -5.48
CA LEU A 50 -4.36 -7.63 -6.66
C LEU A 50 -3.41 -8.22 -7.71
N SER A 51 -3.93 -9.12 -8.55
CA SER A 51 -3.22 -9.54 -9.77
C SER A 51 -3.21 -8.41 -10.81
N SER A 52 -2.23 -8.44 -11.72
CA SER A 52 -2.13 -7.46 -12.81
C SER A 52 -3.39 -7.35 -13.66
N GLY A 53 -4.07 -8.48 -13.94
CA GLY A 53 -5.33 -8.46 -14.70
C GLY A 53 -6.46 -7.74 -13.96
N ARG A 54 -6.60 -7.94 -12.65
CA ARG A 54 -7.60 -7.20 -11.84
C ARG A 54 -7.25 -5.73 -11.74
N MET A 55 -5.98 -5.42 -11.51
CA MET A 55 -5.52 -4.04 -11.44
C MET A 55 -5.76 -3.30 -12.76
N ALA A 56 -5.47 -3.94 -13.91
CA ALA A 56 -5.72 -3.36 -15.24
C ALA A 56 -7.21 -3.05 -15.46
N GLY A 57 -8.11 -3.97 -15.04
CA GLY A 57 -9.55 -3.73 -15.14
C GLY A 57 -10.02 -2.53 -14.32
N ILE A 58 -9.52 -2.38 -13.10
CA ILE A 58 -9.85 -1.24 -12.22
C ILE A 58 -9.25 0.06 -12.80
N ASN A 59 -7.98 0.03 -13.22
CA ASN A 59 -7.30 1.17 -13.81
C ASN A 59 -8.06 1.70 -15.04
N GLN A 60 -8.50 0.80 -15.92
CA GLN A 60 -9.31 1.16 -17.09
C GLN A 60 -10.67 1.74 -16.67
N SER A 61 -11.36 1.12 -15.72
CA SER A 61 -12.73 1.50 -15.36
C SER A 61 -12.80 2.83 -14.60
N PHE A 62 -11.83 3.13 -13.74
CA PHE A 62 -11.87 4.29 -12.85
C PHE A 62 -10.95 5.43 -13.31
N LEU A 63 -9.82 5.12 -13.94
CA LEU A 63 -8.83 6.11 -14.37
C LEU A 63 -8.72 6.26 -15.89
N GLY A 64 -9.37 5.39 -16.67
CA GLY A 64 -9.35 5.42 -18.13
C GLY A 64 -7.99 5.04 -18.73
N HIS A 65 -7.08 4.44 -17.95
CA HIS A 65 -5.75 4.06 -18.39
C HIS A 65 -5.69 2.57 -18.71
N GLU A 66 -5.02 2.22 -19.81
CA GLU A 66 -4.80 0.83 -20.18
C GLU A 66 -3.66 0.20 -19.40
N GLY A 67 -3.82 -1.10 -19.08
CA GLY A 67 -2.81 -1.90 -18.39
C GLY A 67 -2.82 -1.74 -16.86
N PRO A 68 -2.05 -2.58 -16.16
CA PRO A 68 -1.94 -2.51 -14.72
C PRO A 68 -1.07 -1.31 -14.30
N THR A 69 -1.40 -0.74 -13.14
CA THR A 69 -0.56 0.23 -12.43
C THR A 69 -0.03 -0.39 -11.12
N ASP A 70 0.86 0.29 -10.47
CA ASP A 70 1.50 -0.09 -9.21
C ASP A 70 0.55 -0.01 -8.02
N VAL A 71 -0.11 1.14 -7.86
CA VAL A 71 -1.03 1.42 -6.76
C VAL A 71 -2.20 2.29 -7.23
N ILE A 72 -3.38 2.04 -6.69
CA ILE A 72 -4.54 2.92 -6.81
C ILE A 72 -5.04 3.20 -5.40
N THR A 73 -5.34 4.47 -5.12
CA THR A 73 -5.82 4.92 -3.83
C THR A 73 -7.17 5.61 -3.99
N PHE A 74 -8.14 5.20 -3.19
CA PHE A 74 -9.46 5.83 -3.10
C PHE A 74 -9.64 6.45 -1.72
N ASP A 75 -9.93 7.74 -1.68
CA ASP A 75 -10.47 8.41 -0.49
C ASP A 75 -12.00 8.25 -0.54
N LEU A 76 -12.54 7.54 0.43
CA LEU A 76 -13.95 7.21 0.57
C LEU A 76 -14.57 7.95 1.77
N SER A 77 -13.95 9.02 2.23
CA SER A 77 -14.35 9.73 3.44
C SER A 77 -15.55 10.66 3.25
N GLU A 78 -16.02 10.89 2.02
CA GLU A 78 -17.08 11.87 1.72
C GLU A 78 -18.36 11.64 2.55
N ASP A 79 -18.77 10.37 2.69
CA ASP A 79 -19.97 9.98 3.45
C ASP A 79 -19.64 9.43 4.86
N ALA A 80 -18.38 9.54 5.29
CA ALA A 80 -17.94 9.05 6.59
C ALA A 80 -18.28 10.06 7.71
N PRO A 81 -18.33 9.61 8.97
CA PRO A 81 -18.43 10.52 10.11
C PRO A 81 -17.31 11.56 10.09
N GLU A 82 -17.61 12.77 10.57
CA GLU A 82 -16.62 13.83 10.75
C GLU A 82 -15.42 13.28 11.54
N ASP A 83 -14.21 13.66 11.20
CA ASP A 83 -12.97 13.14 11.76
C ASP A 83 -12.65 11.65 11.49
N THR A 84 -13.34 11.00 10.58
CA THR A 84 -13.03 9.64 10.14
C THR A 84 -12.41 9.65 8.75
N LEU A 85 -11.25 8.99 8.60
CA LEU A 85 -10.67 8.67 7.30
C LEU A 85 -11.15 7.29 6.88
N VAL A 86 -11.81 7.19 5.74
CA VAL A 86 -12.11 5.93 5.09
C VAL A 86 -11.34 5.87 3.79
N GLY A 87 -10.50 4.84 3.62
CA GLY A 87 -9.64 4.72 2.45
C GLY A 87 -9.45 3.30 1.96
N GLU A 88 -9.19 3.17 0.67
CA GLU A 88 -8.80 1.90 0.06
C GLU A 88 -7.53 2.06 -0.76
N ILE A 89 -6.57 1.15 -0.56
CA ILE A 89 -5.31 1.11 -1.28
C ILE A 89 -5.19 -0.24 -1.97
N LEU A 90 -5.11 -0.21 -3.30
CA LEU A 90 -4.95 -1.39 -4.15
C LEU A 90 -3.51 -1.44 -4.66
N ILE A 91 -2.80 -2.55 -4.43
CA ILE A 91 -1.38 -2.72 -4.75
C ILE A 91 -1.22 -3.90 -5.72
N CYS A 92 -0.39 -3.72 -6.75
CA CYS A 92 -0.05 -4.76 -7.72
C CYS A 92 1.37 -5.31 -7.50
N PRO A 93 1.57 -6.49 -6.88
CA PRO A 93 2.89 -7.07 -6.67
C PRO A 93 3.63 -7.41 -7.97
N GLU A 94 2.92 -7.69 -9.07
CA GLU A 94 3.55 -7.99 -10.37
C GLU A 94 4.26 -6.76 -10.94
N VAL A 95 3.68 -5.57 -10.76
CA VAL A 95 4.31 -4.30 -11.17
C VAL A 95 5.52 -4.02 -10.27
N ALA A 96 5.39 -4.23 -8.95
CA ALA A 96 6.51 -4.12 -8.03
C ALA A 96 7.68 -5.04 -8.38
N MET A 97 7.38 -6.29 -8.81
CA MET A 97 8.42 -7.23 -9.25
C MET A 97 9.10 -6.77 -10.54
N ALA A 98 8.36 -6.28 -11.53
CA ALA A 98 8.94 -5.76 -12.76
C ALA A 98 9.87 -4.57 -12.49
N PHE A 99 9.45 -3.65 -11.61
CA PHE A 99 10.26 -2.53 -11.18
C PHE A 99 11.53 -2.98 -10.44
N SER A 100 11.40 -3.92 -9.53
CA SER A 100 12.48 -4.54 -8.75
C SER A 100 13.60 -5.09 -9.64
N GLN A 101 13.24 -5.77 -10.73
CA GLN A 101 14.21 -6.31 -11.69
C GLN A 101 15.02 -5.21 -12.40
N SER A 102 14.42 -4.04 -12.63
CA SER A 102 15.08 -2.93 -13.31
C SER A 102 15.98 -2.10 -12.38
N PHE A 103 15.64 -2.00 -11.10
CA PHE A 103 16.30 -1.06 -10.17
C PHE A 103 17.02 -1.74 -9.00
N GLY A 104 16.99 -3.09 -8.90
CA GLY A 104 17.69 -3.83 -7.85
C GLY A 104 17.09 -3.69 -6.46
N ILE A 105 15.87 -3.19 -6.34
CA ILE A 105 15.11 -3.08 -5.08
C ILE A 105 14.30 -4.38 -4.90
N HIS A 106 14.14 -4.85 -3.69
CA HIS A 106 13.32 -6.02 -3.43
C HIS A 106 11.84 -5.73 -3.67
N TRP A 107 11.13 -6.58 -4.45
CA TRP A 107 9.74 -6.34 -4.84
C TRP A 107 8.77 -6.14 -3.66
N TYR A 108 9.01 -6.83 -2.52
CA TYR A 108 8.17 -6.66 -1.32
C TYR A 108 8.39 -5.28 -0.67
N GLU A 109 9.64 -4.80 -0.66
CA GLU A 109 9.95 -3.43 -0.24
C GLU A 109 9.23 -2.41 -1.13
N GLU A 110 9.20 -2.66 -2.43
CA GLU A 110 8.50 -1.79 -3.37
C GLU A 110 6.98 -1.82 -3.14
N CYS A 111 6.39 -2.97 -2.80
CA CYS A 111 4.99 -3.02 -2.35
C CYS A 111 4.74 -2.17 -1.09
N MET A 112 5.67 -2.15 -0.14
CA MET A 112 5.56 -1.30 1.06
C MET A 112 5.73 0.18 0.72
N ARG A 113 6.56 0.50 -0.26
CA ARG A 113 6.66 1.86 -0.82
C ARG A 113 5.32 2.31 -1.42
N TYR A 114 4.66 1.46 -2.20
CA TYR A 114 3.34 1.74 -2.77
C TYR A 114 2.26 1.92 -1.69
N LEU A 115 2.30 1.12 -0.62
CA LEU A 115 1.44 1.32 0.55
C LEU A 115 1.65 2.70 1.18
N ILE A 116 2.90 3.09 1.43
CA ILE A 116 3.26 4.40 1.99
C ILE A 116 2.81 5.52 1.07
N HIS A 117 3.03 5.38 -0.23
CA HIS A 117 2.60 6.34 -1.25
C HIS A 117 1.08 6.56 -1.24
N GLY A 118 0.30 5.47 -1.20
CA GLY A 118 -1.16 5.55 -1.06
C GLY A 118 -1.61 6.24 0.23
N LEU A 119 -0.96 5.94 1.35
CA LEU A 119 -1.25 6.61 2.63
C LEU A 119 -0.91 8.11 2.59
N LEU A 120 0.14 8.51 1.88
CA LEU A 120 0.47 9.91 1.68
C LEU A 120 -0.57 10.62 0.81
N HIS A 121 -1.11 9.96 -0.22
CA HIS A 121 -2.25 10.51 -0.98
C HIS A 121 -3.46 10.75 -0.09
N LEU A 122 -3.83 9.79 0.76
CA LEU A 122 -4.91 9.97 1.74
C LEU A 122 -4.64 11.09 2.76
N ALA A 123 -3.36 11.38 3.01
CA ALA A 123 -2.95 12.52 3.85
C ALA A 123 -2.91 13.86 3.09
N GLY A 124 -3.32 13.88 1.83
CA GLY A 124 -3.43 15.09 1.01
C GLY A 124 -2.18 15.46 0.22
N PHE A 125 -1.16 14.60 0.19
CA PHE A 125 -0.01 14.80 -0.71
C PHE A 125 -0.41 14.47 -2.16
N ASP A 126 0.12 15.24 -3.09
CA ASP A 126 -0.13 15.07 -4.53
C ASP A 126 1.18 14.91 -5.30
N ASP A 127 1.13 14.28 -6.47
CA ASP A 127 2.28 14.04 -7.34
C ASP A 127 2.03 14.38 -8.82
N LEU A 128 0.94 15.08 -9.12
CA LEU A 128 0.60 15.47 -10.49
C LEU A 128 1.55 16.54 -11.03
N GLU A 129 1.84 17.56 -10.23
CA GLU A 129 2.71 18.66 -10.59
C GLU A 129 4.15 18.49 -10.06
N PRO A 130 5.18 19.12 -10.67
CA PRO A 130 6.58 18.91 -10.29
C PRO A 130 6.91 19.21 -8.83
N GLU A 131 6.41 20.30 -8.26
CA GLU A 131 6.70 20.67 -6.87
C GLU A 131 5.99 19.76 -5.85
N PRO A 132 4.66 19.51 -5.94
CA PRO A 132 4.00 18.50 -5.12
C PRO A 132 4.65 17.12 -5.24
N ARG A 133 5.04 16.68 -6.45
CA ARG A 133 5.73 15.41 -6.69
C ARG A 133 7.06 15.32 -5.95
N ARG A 134 7.86 16.40 -5.91
CA ARG A 134 9.11 16.43 -5.15
C ARG A 134 8.85 16.30 -3.65
N LEU A 135 7.81 16.96 -3.14
CA LEU A 135 7.42 16.88 -1.76
C LEU A 135 6.94 15.47 -1.41
N MET A 136 6.06 14.89 -2.23
CA MET A 136 5.59 13.52 -2.11
C MET A 136 6.75 12.52 -2.03
N LYS A 137 7.69 12.56 -2.98
CA LYS A 137 8.87 11.69 -3.00
C LYS A 137 9.77 11.85 -1.77
N ARG A 138 9.92 13.07 -1.26
CA ARG A 138 10.69 13.34 -0.04
C ARG A 138 10.05 12.66 1.17
N HIS A 139 8.74 12.77 1.31
CA HIS A 139 8.00 12.11 2.38
C HIS A 139 8.02 10.59 2.23
N GLU A 140 7.82 10.09 1.04
CA GLU A 140 7.91 8.65 0.72
C GLU A 140 9.27 8.06 1.12
N HIS A 141 10.39 8.66 0.68
CA HIS A 141 11.74 8.22 1.05
C HIS A 141 11.98 8.27 2.57
N ARG A 142 11.47 9.31 3.24
CA ARG A 142 11.58 9.44 4.69
C ARG A 142 10.84 8.31 5.41
N TRP A 143 9.63 7.97 4.97
CA TRP A 143 8.84 6.91 5.57
C TRP A 143 9.42 5.53 5.29
N VAL A 144 9.89 5.26 4.08
CA VAL A 144 10.57 4.00 3.74
C VAL A 144 11.82 3.80 4.60
N ARG A 145 12.64 4.83 4.76
CA ARG A 145 13.81 4.76 5.64
C ARG A 145 13.42 4.45 7.09
N ARG A 146 12.44 5.15 7.65
CA ARG A 146 11.94 4.90 9.01
C ARG A 146 11.34 3.51 9.15
N MET A 147 10.67 3.01 8.13
CA MET A 147 10.15 1.64 8.11
C MET A 147 11.30 0.62 8.26
N HIS A 148 12.41 0.79 7.56
CA HIS A 148 13.58 -0.08 7.71
C HIS A 148 14.23 -0.02 9.10
N GLU A 149 14.14 1.12 9.78
CA GLU A 149 14.62 1.28 11.14
C GLU A 149 13.77 0.51 12.17
N HIS A 150 12.47 0.32 11.88
CA HIS A 150 11.49 -0.28 12.80
C HIS A 150 11.10 -1.72 12.46
N PHE A 151 11.20 -2.10 11.18
CA PHE A 151 10.71 -3.39 10.69
C PHE A 151 11.76 -4.11 9.86
N SER A 152 11.94 -5.41 10.13
CA SER A 152 12.73 -6.28 9.26
C SER A 152 11.84 -6.84 8.15
N LEU A 153 12.02 -6.37 6.92
CA LEU A 153 11.32 -6.91 5.77
C LEU A 153 11.93 -8.27 5.35
N PRO A 154 11.13 -9.21 4.80
CA PRO A 154 11.63 -10.48 4.32
C PRO A 154 12.63 -10.25 3.17
N LYS A 155 13.86 -10.73 3.36
CA LYS A 155 14.94 -10.59 2.36
C LYS A 155 14.75 -11.45 1.13
N ASN A 156 14.02 -12.56 1.26
CA ASN A 156 13.64 -13.47 0.18
C ASN A 156 12.29 -14.09 0.51
N PRO A 157 11.17 -13.52 0.08
CA PRO A 157 9.92 -14.26 0.11
C PRO A 157 10.09 -15.51 -0.77
N PRO A 158 9.53 -16.66 -0.37
CA PRO A 158 9.69 -17.90 -1.12
C PRO A 158 9.29 -17.68 -2.58
N SER A 159 10.20 -18.02 -3.50
CA SER A 159 9.94 -17.88 -4.93
C SER A 159 8.72 -18.75 -5.29
N ALA A 160 7.85 -18.24 -6.15
CA ALA A 160 6.65 -18.95 -6.62
C ALA A 160 6.95 -20.32 -7.29
N LYS A 161 8.22 -20.65 -7.54
CA LYS A 161 8.69 -21.92 -8.12
C LYS A 161 8.76 -23.09 -7.14
N ALA A 162 8.59 -22.88 -5.83
CA ALA A 162 8.74 -23.94 -4.83
C ALA A 162 7.49 -24.83 -4.63
N ARG A 163 6.37 -24.60 -5.33
CA ARG A 163 5.12 -25.39 -5.19
C ARG A 163 4.80 -26.36 -6.33
N SER A 164 5.73 -26.67 -7.22
CA SER A 164 5.48 -27.60 -8.33
C SER A 164 6.24 -28.93 -8.22
N ARG A 165 6.52 -29.43 -7.00
CA ARG A 165 7.04 -30.79 -6.81
C ARG A 165 6.57 -31.36 -5.48
N THR A 166 5.34 -31.86 -5.46
CA THR A 166 4.96 -33.08 -4.74
C THR A 166 3.65 -33.57 -5.33
N SER A 167 3.79 -34.29 -6.44
CA SER A 167 2.79 -35.30 -6.85
C SER A 167 3.34 -36.63 -6.36
N PHE A 168 2.66 -37.25 -5.43
CA PHE A 168 2.50 -38.67 -5.30
C PHE A 168 1.11 -38.96 -4.75
#